data_2d93bbfd77bdbcc477e6bb82b763e6b8
#
_entry.id   2d93bbfd77bdbcc477e6bb82b763e6b8
#
_cell.length_a   1.000
_cell.length_b   1.000
_cell.length_c   1.000
_cell.angle_alpha   90.00
_cell.angle_beta   90.00
_cell.angle_gamma   90.00
#
_symmetry.space_group_name_H-M   'P 1'
#
loop_
_entity.id
_entity.type
_entity.pdbx_description
1 polymer ?
#
loop_
_entity_poly.entity_id
_entity_poly.type
_entity_poly.pdbx_seq_one_letter_code
_entity_poly.pdbx_strand_id
1 'polypeptide(L)'
;MGMIYRRKKRDPATGLLVETGPHWMKYYSEGRPIQESTRTVDRVEAKRLLKEKEGEVATGLYRGPKIERIRFEDLATLVKQDYQINKRKTLRRVDEYMSHLKTFFRKMRATSITTERIKTYIVKRQYQGAANGTINRELACLKRMFRLGFQQTPQLVVRVPHVPQLKEHNIRSGFFEHEDFLALRGALPDYAQVAASLAYYSGMRMGEVCSLQWRQINWTEGKLYLQAQDTKTNTPRVLYLTGDLYRVLHTWKSRCDVKWPACPWICHRGGIRLQSLKHSWRKACQAVGVGQMVKDATKGRKVWQGKIPHDFRRTAVRNMVRAGVPEKVAMAISGHKTRSVFDRYNIVNEKDLEQAARSLSAYFEQQTVTLAVTLAELRGESKSAVSRKEIESSAEFVELARGIEPPTCGLQNRCSAIELRQPGCLGLQTNRDSLE
;
A
#
# COMPACT_ATOMS: atom_id res chain seq x y z
N MET A 1 -7.71 16.78 49.19
CA MET A 1 -8.58 15.70 49.71
C MET A 1 -9.97 15.86 49.13
N GLY A 2 -10.52 14.81 48.62
CA GLY A 2 -11.90 14.81 48.14
C GLY A 2 -12.92 14.67 49.25
N MET A 3 -14.16 14.98 48.94
CA MET A 3 -15.27 14.84 49.89
C MET A 3 -16.51 14.25 49.23
N ILE A 4 -17.34 13.60 50.01
CA ILE A 4 -18.63 13.08 49.60
C ILE A 4 -19.72 13.87 50.29
N TYR A 5 -20.74 14.23 49.56
CA TYR A 5 -21.90 14.96 50.08
C TYR A 5 -23.18 14.57 49.35
N ARG A 6 -24.34 14.84 49.96
CA ARG A 6 -25.63 14.77 49.28
C ARG A 6 -26.13 16.17 48.92
N ARG A 7 -26.83 16.31 47.82
CA ARG A 7 -27.48 17.58 47.51
C ARG A 7 -28.68 17.78 48.38
N LYS A 8 -28.81 19.00 48.88
CA LYS A 8 -29.97 19.40 49.69
C LYS A 8 -31.05 19.96 48.76
N LYS A 9 -32.28 19.48 48.88
CA LYS A 9 -33.44 20.00 48.20
C LYS A 9 -34.47 20.42 49.26
N ARG A 10 -35.16 21.52 49.03
CA ARG A 10 -36.21 22.01 49.92
C ARG A 10 -37.41 21.06 49.79
N ASP A 11 -37.84 20.48 50.93
CA ASP A 11 -39.03 19.65 50.99
C ASP A 11 -40.27 20.53 50.77
N PRO A 12 -41.16 20.21 49.80
CA PRO A 12 -42.36 21.02 49.51
C PRO A 12 -43.34 21.07 50.65
N ALA A 13 -43.37 20.05 51.55
CA ALA A 13 -44.31 19.96 52.63
C ALA A 13 -43.87 20.70 53.89
N THR A 14 -42.56 20.64 54.18
CA THR A 14 -42.02 21.16 55.48
C THR A 14 -41.20 22.44 55.27
N GLY A 15 -40.83 22.80 54.05
CA GLY A 15 -39.95 23.93 53.75
C GLY A 15 -38.47 23.75 54.15
N LEU A 16 -38.14 22.64 54.84
CA LEU A 16 -36.80 22.34 55.32
C LEU A 16 -35.89 21.78 54.22
N LEU A 17 -34.58 22.01 54.35
CA LEU A 17 -33.58 21.46 53.42
C LEU A 17 -33.25 20.01 53.82
N VAL A 18 -33.72 19.07 53.01
CA VAL A 18 -33.50 17.63 53.20
C VAL A 18 -32.47 17.11 52.18
N GLU A 19 -31.57 16.26 52.63
CA GLU A 19 -30.61 15.58 51.75
C GLU A 19 -31.30 14.51 50.93
N THR A 20 -31.30 14.65 49.60
CA THR A 20 -32.00 13.74 48.70
C THR A 20 -31.12 13.28 47.57
N GLY A 21 -31.45 12.12 47.00
CA GLY A 21 -30.80 11.58 45.81
C GLY A 21 -29.44 10.89 46.09
N PRO A 22 -28.68 10.57 45.07
CA PRO A 22 -27.40 9.89 45.18
C PRO A 22 -26.33 10.77 45.83
N HIS A 23 -25.31 10.12 46.39
CA HIS A 23 -24.11 10.82 46.82
C HIS A 23 -23.40 11.51 45.65
N TRP A 24 -22.80 12.68 45.95
CA TRP A 24 -21.91 13.42 45.09
C TRP A 24 -20.50 13.38 45.68
N MET A 25 -19.50 13.30 44.77
CA MET A 25 -18.10 13.39 45.15
C MET A 25 -17.51 14.70 44.58
N LYS A 26 -16.68 15.34 45.40
CA LYS A 26 -15.87 16.50 45.01
C LYS A 26 -14.41 16.11 45.24
N TYR A 27 -13.61 16.26 44.18
CA TYR A 27 -12.16 16.03 44.21
C TYR A 27 -11.45 17.06 43.35
N TYR A 28 -10.13 17.10 43.36
CA TYR A 28 -9.35 18.10 42.66
C TYR A 28 -8.47 17.44 41.61
N SER A 29 -8.44 18.03 40.42
CA SER A 29 -7.51 17.66 39.34
C SER A 29 -6.90 18.94 38.78
N GLU A 30 -5.56 19.00 38.67
CA GLU A 30 -4.83 20.17 38.24
C GLU A 30 -5.23 21.47 38.98
N GLY A 31 -5.46 21.40 40.28
CA GLY A 31 -5.88 22.52 41.13
C GLY A 31 -7.35 22.93 41.00
N ARG A 32 -8.12 22.32 40.08
CA ARG A 32 -9.55 22.64 39.88
C ARG A 32 -10.48 21.65 40.59
N PRO A 33 -11.52 22.14 41.25
CA PRO A 33 -12.51 21.27 41.90
C PRO A 33 -13.41 20.65 40.83
N ILE A 34 -13.61 19.33 40.94
CA ILE A 34 -14.52 18.55 40.09
C ILE A 34 -15.59 17.97 40.97
N GLN A 35 -16.85 18.06 40.52
CA GLN A 35 -18.01 17.54 41.24
C GLN A 35 -18.76 16.57 40.33
N GLU A 36 -18.92 15.32 40.78
CA GLU A 36 -19.64 14.27 40.03
C GLU A 36 -20.62 13.51 40.95
N SER A 37 -21.73 13.05 40.37
CA SER A 37 -22.62 12.14 41.04
C SER A 37 -22.03 10.73 41.05
N THR A 38 -22.04 10.07 42.19
CA THR A 38 -21.64 8.66 42.32
C THR A 38 -22.70 7.71 41.79
N ARG A 39 -23.94 8.22 41.57
CA ARG A 39 -25.12 7.47 41.15
C ARG A 39 -25.55 6.37 42.16
N THR A 40 -24.92 6.32 43.30
CA THR A 40 -25.28 5.40 44.39
C THR A 40 -25.77 6.18 45.64
N VAL A 41 -26.67 5.60 46.36
CA VAL A 41 -27.12 6.10 47.68
C VAL A 41 -26.30 5.50 48.81
N ASP A 42 -25.52 4.45 48.53
CA ASP A 42 -24.62 3.82 49.47
C ASP A 42 -23.37 4.67 49.70
N ARG A 43 -23.12 5.02 50.95
CA ARG A 43 -21.99 5.85 51.37
C ARG A 43 -20.64 5.11 51.26
N VAL A 44 -20.64 3.79 51.47
CA VAL A 44 -19.42 2.97 51.39
C VAL A 44 -18.95 2.87 49.95
N GLU A 45 -19.87 2.58 49.06
CA GLU A 45 -19.58 2.54 47.62
C GLU A 45 -19.18 3.91 47.08
N ALA A 46 -19.84 4.98 47.52
CA ALA A 46 -19.48 6.35 47.14
C ALA A 46 -18.05 6.73 47.57
N LYS A 47 -17.61 6.29 48.76
CA LYS A 47 -16.24 6.45 49.25
C LYS A 47 -15.23 5.67 48.39
N ARG A 48 -15.59 4.44 48.03
CA ARG A 48 -14.75 3.61 47.13
C ARG A 48 -14.53 4.29 45.79
N LEU A 49 -15.60 4.79 45.18
CA LEU A 49 -15.54 5.51 43.90
C LEU A 49 -14.71 6.81 44.00
N LEU A 50 -14.83 7.55 45.12
CA LEU A 50 -14.01 8.74 45.33
C LEU A 50 -12.53 8.37 45.40
N LYS A 51 -12.15 7.34 46.16
CA LYS A 51 -10.77 6.87 46.31
C LYS A 51 -10.20 6.37 44.96
N GLU A 52 -11.01 5.71 44.16
CA GLU A 52 -10.65 5.29 42.80
C GLU A 52 -10.34 6.53 41.91
N LYS A 53 -11.20 7.54 41.97
CA LYS A 53 -10.98 8.79 41.20
C LYS A 53 -9.75 9.58 41.67
N GLU A 54 -9.50 9.66 42.98
CA GLU A 54 -8.29 10.25 43.54
C GLU A 54 -7.03 9.48 43.10
N GLY A 55 -7.10 8.14 43.04
CA GLY A 55 -6.03 7.31 42.50
C GLY A 55 -5.78 7.53 41.01
N GLU A 56 -6.83 7.64 40.22
CA GLU A 56 -6.70 8.01 38.80
C GLU A 56 -6.04 9.39 38.60
N VAL A 57 -6.37 10.37 39.44
CA VAL A 57 -5.76 11.70 39.44
C VAL A 57 -4.29 11.62 39.83
N ALA A 58 -3.97 10.90 40.90
CA ALA A 58 -2.60 10.76 41.40
C ALA A 58 -1.68 10.05 40.40
N THR A 59 -2.21 9.07 39.67
CA THR A 59 -1.48 8.34 38.62
C THR A 59 -1.46 9.06 37.25
N GLY A 60 -2.07 10.25 37.13
CA GLY A 60 -2.20 10.99 35.88
C GLY A 60 -3.14 10.34 34.86
N LEU A 61 -3.87 9.30 35.24
CA LEU A 61 -4.83 8.61 34.38
C LEU A 61 -6.18 9.34 34.29
N TYR A 62 -6.49 10.16 35.32
CA TYR A 62 -7.72 10.94 35.33
C TYR A 62 -7.62 12.20 34.47
N ARG A 63 -8.57 12.36 33.57
CA ARG A 63 -8.57 13.51 32.63
C ARG A 63 -9.91 14.25 32.54
N GLY A 64 -10.73 14.09 33.55
CA GLY A 64 -11.97 14.84 33.74
C GLY A 64 -13.21 14.25 33.09
N PRO A 65 -14.40 14.67 33.54
CA PRO A 65 -15.69 14.13 33.10
C PRO A 65 -16.03 14.46 31.63
N LYS A 66 -15.31 15.40 31.02
CA LYS A 66 -15.50 15.74 29.62
C LYS A 66 -15.10 14.58 28.70
N ILE A 67 -14.04 13.82 29.01
CA ILE A 67 -13.55 12.71 28.18
C ILE A 67 -14.58 11.58 28.08
N GLU A 68 -15.29 11.28 29.15
CA GLU A 68 -16.34 10.26 29.16
C GLU A 68 -17.53 10.61 28.26
N ARG A 69 -17.72 11.89 27.96
CA ARG A 69 -18.81 12.39 27.11
C ARG A 69 -18.46 12.43 25.63
N ILE A 70 -17.16 12.35 25.28
CA ILE A 70 -16.70 12.38 23.89
C ILE A 70 -17.31 11.21 23.11
N ARG A 71 -17.91 11.54 21.98
CA ARG A 71 -18.57 10.58 21.09
C ARG A 71 -17.77 10.36 19.81
N PHE A 72 -18.19 9.35 19.08
CA PHE A 72 -17.65 9.06 17.74
C PHE A 72 -17.68 10.29 16.82
N GLU A 73 -18.77 11.06 16.85
CA GLU A 73 -18.97 12.24 16.01
C GLU A 73 -17.95 13.35 16.30
N ASP A 74 -17.59 13.54 17.55
CA ASP A 74 -16.57 14.53 17.96
C ASP A 74 -15.21 14.19 17.32
N LEU A 75 -14.83 12.92 17.41
CA LEU A 75 -13.60 12.43 16.79
C LEU A 75 -13.67 12.46 15.25
N ALA A 76 -14.84 12.21 14.66
CA ALA A 76 -15.04 12.29 13.21
C ALA A 76 -14.81 13.70 12.68
N THR A 77 -15.21 14.71 13.44
CA THR A 77 -15.02 16.14 13.09
C THR A 77 -13.53 16.47 13.02
N LEU A 78 -12.70 15.96 13.94
CA LEU A 78 -11.26 16.18 13.94
C LEU A 78 -10.59 15.69 12.63
N VAL A 79 -11.01 14.54 12.12
CA VAL A 79 -10.45 14.03 10.85
C VAL A 79 -10.78 14.96 9.69
N LYS A 80 -12.02 15.47 9.64
CA LYS A 80 -12.41 16.42 8.58
C LYS A 80 -11.58 17.70 8.64
N GLN A 81 -11.43 18.27 9.84
CA GLN A 81 -10.60 19.45 10.08
C GLN A 81 -9.14 19.20 9.68
N ASP A 82 -8.54 18.08 10.09
CA ASP A 82 -7.17 17.71 9.72
C ASP A 82 -7.00 17.63 8.19
N TYR A 83 -7.99 17.07 7.47
CA TYR A 83 -7.95 16.97 6.02
C TYR A 83 -8.09 18.33 5.33
N GLN A 84 -8.89 19.22 5.89
CA GLN A 84 -9.08 20.61 5.38
C GLN A 84 -7.81 21.44 5.60
N ILE A 85 -7.28 21.46 6.83
CA ILE A 85 -6.06 22.20 7.20
C ILE A 85 -4.88 21.75 6.31
N ASN A 86 -4.70 20.44 6.15
CA ASN A 86 -3.61 19.89 5.35
C ASN A 86 -3.92 19.83 3.84
N LYS A 87 -5.01 20.44 3.37
CA LYS A 87 -5.44 20.48 1.95
C LYS A 87 -5.36 19.11 1.25
N ARG A 88 -5.77 18.03 1.97
CA ARG A 88 -5.64 16.64 1.46
C ARG A 88 -6.68 16.38 0.37
N LYS A 89 -6.23 15.93 -0.79
CA LYS A 89 -7.07 15.69 -1.99
C LYS A 89 -8.11 14.57 -1.82
N THR A 90 -8.07 13.78 -0.75
CA THR A 90 -8.88 12.56 -0.57
C THR A 90 -10.03 12.72 0.42
N LEU A 91 -10.47 13.94 0.73
CA LEU A 91 -11.56 14.22 1.68
C LEU A 91 -12.84 13.43 1.33
N ARG A 92 -13.26 13.42 0.05
CA ARG A 92 -14.43 12.65 -0.42
C ARG A 92 -14.33 11.16 -0.05
N ARG A 93 -13.14 10.55 -0.16
CA ARG A 93 -12.95 9.16 0.24
C ARG A 93 -13.12 8.95 1.74
N VAL A 94 -12.67 9.92 2.54
CA VAL A 94 -12.87 9.89 3.99
C VAL A 94 -14.37 9.95 4.33
N ASP A 95 -15.14 10.76 3.63
CA ASP A 95 -16.59 10.81 3.83
C ASP A 95 -17.27 9.47 3.49
N GLU A 96 -16.81 8.79 2.43
CA GLU A 96 -17.28 7.44 2.09
C GLU A 96 -16.96 6.43 3.22
N TYR A 97 -15.73 6.41 3.73
CA TYR A 97 -15.35 5.53 4.86
C TYR A 97 -16.11 5.90 6.13
N MET A 98 -16.24 7.19 6.40
CA MET A 98 -16.96 7.71 7.55
C MET A 98 -18.44 7.33 7.53
N SER A 99 -19.08 7.24 6.36
CA SER A 99 -20.48 6.82 6.25
C SER A 99 -20.69 5.39 6.76
N HIS A 100 -19.78 4.47 6.41
CA HIS A 100 -19.82 3.09 6.91
C HIS A 100 -19.54 3.00 8.42
N LEU A 101 -18.54 3.73 8.90
CA LEU A 101 -18.24 3.80 10.34
C LEU A 101 -19.39 4.39 11.13
N LYS A 102 -20.04 5.46 10.65
CA LYS A 102 -21.20 6.09 11.29
C LYS A 102 -22.37 5.12 11.43
N THR A 103 -22.63 4.28 10.44
CA THR A 103 -23.72 3.30 10.49
C THR A 103 -23.60 2.35 11.69
N PHE A 104 -22.38 2.12 12.17
CA PHE A 104 -22.12 1.19 13.29
C PHE A 104 -21.82 1.90 14.62
N PHE A 105 -20.98 2.95 14.59
CA PHE A 105 -20.47 3.61 15.79
C PHE A 105 -21.25 4.89 16.19
N ARG A 106 -22.27 5.26 15.44
CA ARG A 106 -23.08 6.48 15.71
C ARG A 106 -23.54 6.53 17.17
N LYS A 107 -23.42 7.71 17.78
CA LYS A 107 -23.78 8.00 19.17
C LYS A 107 -22.98 7.23 20.24
N MET A 108 -22.05 6.33 19.85
CA MET A 108 -21.22 5.65 20.83
C MET A 108 -20.23 6.60 21.48
N ARG A 109 -19.98 6.42 22.78
CA ARG A 109 -18.89 7.10 23.47
C ARG A 109 -17.55 6.58 22.97
N ALA A 110 -16.54 7.43 22.87
CA ALA A 110 -15.19 7.03 22.46
C ALA A 110 -14.63 5.90 23.34
N THR A 111 -14.89 5.95 24.64
CA THR A 111 -14.49 4.93 25.62
C THR A 111 -15.14 3.56 25.40
N SER A 112 -16.31 3.52 24.77
CA SER A 112 -17.04 2.27 24.46
C SER A 112 -16.60 1.64 23.13
N ILE A 113 -15.77 2.32 22.34
CA ILE A 113 -15.22 1.79 21.08
C ILE A 113 -13.92 1.02 21.40
N THR A 114 -14.11 -0.19 21.91
CA THR A 114 -13.03 -1.12 22.29
C THR A 114 -12.55 -1.94 21.09
N THR A 115 -11.41 -2.60 21.23
CA THR A 115 -10.90 -3.56 20.23
C THR A 115 -11.92 -4.64 19.88
N GLU A 116 -12.68 -5.11 20.85
CA GLU A 116 -13.74 -6.11 20.66
C GLU A 116 -14.87 -5.55 19.78
N ARG A 117 -15.30 -4.33 20.07
CA ARG A 117 -16.33 -3.65 19.26
C ARG A 117 -15.86 -3.40 17.82
N ILE A 118 -14.56 -3.12 17.65
CA ILE A 118 -13.95 -3.01 16.32
C ILE A 118 -13.95 -4.36 15.59
N LYS A 119 -13.66 -5.46 16.28
CA LYS A 119 -13.76 -6.82 15.70
C LYS A 119 -15.20 -7.14 15.26
N THR A 120 -16.20 -6.79 16.08
CA THR A 120 -17.62 -6.92 15.71
C THR A 120 -17.97 -6.13 14.43
N TYR A 121 -17.44 -4.91 14.30
CA TYR A 121 -17.58 -4.13 13.07
C TYR A 121 -16.98 -4.84 11.85
N ILE A 122 -15.77 -5.39 12.00
CA ILE A 122 -15.08 -6.12 10.92
C ILE A 122 -15.94 -7.30 10.43
N VAL A 123 -16.42 -8.13 11.37
CA VAL A 123 -17.27 -9.29 11.03
C VAL A 123 -18.54 -8.84 10.29
N LYS A 124 -19.20 -7.79 10.77
CA LYS A 124 -20.38 -7.22 10.08
C LYS A 124 -20.07 -6.77 8.66
N ARG A 125 -18.92 -6.10 8.46
CA ARG A 125 -18.52 -5.63 7.12
C ARG A 125 -18.17 -6.77 6.19
N GLN A 126 -17.53 -7.83 6.70
CA GLN A 126 -17.24 -9.05 5.93
C GLN A 126 -18.53 -9.76 5.52
N TYR A 127 -19.51 -9.87 6.44
CA TYR A 127 -20.82 -10.41 6.12
C TYR A 127 -21.57 -9.62 5.01
N GLN A 128 -21.36 -8.30 4.98
CA GLN A 128 -21.86 -7.42 3.91
C GLN A 128 -21.09 -7.57 2.58
N GLY A 129 -20.13 -8.47 2.47
CA GLY A 129 -19.33 -8.69 1.28
C GLY A 129 -18.27 -7.61 1.01
N ALA A 130 -17.88 -6.80 2.00
CA ALA A 130 -16.81 -5.83 1.86
C ALA A 130 -15.45 -6.53 1.81
N ALA A 131 -14.60 -6.17 0.84
CA ALA A 131 -13.24 -6.70 0.76
C ALA A 131 -12.36 -6.19 1.92
N ASN A 132 -11.43 -7.04 2.41
CA ASN A 132 -10.52 -6.72 3.50
C ASN A 132 -9.77 -5.38 3.27
N GLY A 133 -9.34 -5.10 2.04
CA GLY A 133 -8.71 -3.82 1.72
C GLY A 133 -9.62 -2.60 1.90
N THR A 134 -10.93 -2.73 1.70
CA THR A 134 -11.90 -1.66 1.98
C THR A 134 -12.07 -1.47 3.47
N ILE A 135 -12.24 -2.57 4.20
CA ILE A 135 -12.36 -2.56 5.67
C ILE A 135 -11.12 -1.96 6.32
N ASN A 136 -9.92 -2.33 5.86
CA ASN A 136 -8.65 -1.77 6.37
C ASN A 136 -8.57 -0.24 6.19
N ARG A 137 -9.13 0.31 5.12
CA ARG A 137 -9.16 1.77 4.91
C ARG A 137 -10.17 2.46 5.82
N GLU A 138 -11.32 1.85 6.07
CA GLU A 138 -12.29 2.30 7.07
C GLU A 138 -11.65 2.29 8.47
N LEU A 139 -10.96 1.20 8.83
CA LEU A 139 -10.25 1.05 10.10
C LEU A 139 -9.09 2.03 10.25
N ALA A 140 -8.36 2.32 9.18
CA ALA A 140 -7.31 3.34 9.20
C ALA A 140 -7.88 4.74 9.48
N CYS A 141 -9.08 5.04 8.95
CA CYS A 141 -9.81 6.26 9.27
C CYS A 141 -10.19 6.30 10.76
N LEU A 142 -10.75 5.23 11.30
CA LEU A 142 -11.10 5.10 12.72
C LEU A 142 -9.86 5.28 13.62
N LYS A 143 -8.75 4.60 13.30
CA LYS A 143 -7.47 4.74 14.04
C LYS A 143 -6.97 6.18 14.03
N ARG A 144 -7.11 6.90 12.90
CA ARG A 144 -6.73 8.31 12.80
C ARG A 144 -7.62 9.19 13.67
N MET A 145 -8.94 8.92 13.74
CA MET A 145 -9.87 9.63 14.62
C MET A 145 -9.38 9.60 16.08
N PHE A 146 -9.09 8.39 16.59
CA PHE A 146 -8.59 8.22 17.95
C PHE A 146 -7.22 8.87 18.17
N ARG A 147 -6.32 8.77 17.17
CA ARG A 147 -4.99 9.38 17.24
C ARG A 147 -5.07 10.90 17.32
N LEU A 148 -5.92 11.51 16.52
CA LEU A 148 -6.16 12.97 16.58
C LEU A 148 -6.80 13.38 17.91
N GLY A 149 -7.76 12.61 18.42
CA GLY A 149 -8.34 12.87 19.75
C GLY A 149 -7.34 12.75 20.88
N PHE A 150 -6.40 11.81 20.79
CA PHE A 150 -5.30 11.65 21.74
C PHE A 150 -4.28 12.79 21.68
N GLN A 151 -4.06 13.38 20.50
CA GLN A 151 -3.12 14.48 20.28
C GLN A 151 -3.71 15.86 20.64
N GLN A 152 -4.99 15.98 20.96
CA GLN A 152 -5.57 17.28 21.37
C GLN A 152 -5.05 17.71 22.76
N THR A 153 -5.06 19.01 23.00
CA THR A 153 -4.78 19.61 24.30
C THR A 153 -5.97 20.47 24.74
N PRO A 154 -6.74 20.08 25.74
CA PRO A 154 -6.67 18.82 26.49
C PRO A 154 -7.05 17.60 25.65
N GLN A 155 -6.52 16.42 25.97
CA GLN A 155 -6.82 15.19 25.27
C GLN A 155 -8.32 14.85 25.30
N LEU A 156 -8.84 14.38 24.17
CA LEU A 156 -10.25 13.94 24.06
C LEU A 156 -10.41 12.44 24.28
N VAL A 157 -9.34 11.66 24.20
CA VAL A 157 -9.32 10.21 24.47
C VAL A 157 -8.05 9.84 25.24
N VAL A 158 -8.17 8.90 26.18
CA VAL A 158 -7.05 8.48 27.05
C VAL A 158 -6.07 7.58 26.30
N ARG A 159 -6.57 6.70 25.45
CA ARG A 159 -5.76 5.78 24.65
C ARG A 159 -6.38 5.49 23.29
N VAL A 160 -5.52 5.15 22.34
CA VAL A 160 -5.96 4.66 21.03
C VAL A 160 -6.22 3.15 21.15
N PRO A 161 -7.43 2.65 20.85
CA PRO A 161 -7.69 1.21 20.88
C PRO A 161 -6.82 0.49 19.84
N HIS A 162 -6.50 -0.77 20.11
CA HIS A 162 -5.87 -1.60 19.09
C HIS A 162 -6.84 -1.83 17.93
N VAL A 163 -6.42 -1.47 16.73
CA VAL A 163 -7.19 -1.64 15.49
C VAL A 163 -6.55 -2.75 14.69
N PRO A 164 -7.17 -3.93 14.58
CA PRO A 164 -6.64 -5.04 13.81
C PRO A 164 -6.51 -4.69 12.33
N GLN A 165 -5.48 -5.20 11.68
CA GLN A 165 -5.31 -5.11 10.24
C GLN A 165 -5.55 -6.47 9.59
N LEU A 166 -6.43 -6.52 8.60
CA LEU A 166 -6.79 -7.73 7.89
C LEU A 166 -5.77 -7.99 6.78
N LYS A 167 -5.47 -9.27 6.56
CA LYS A 167 -4.64 -9.69 5.43
C LYS A 167 -5.35 -9.40 4.10
N GLU A 168 -4.67 -8.73 3.19
CA GLU A 168 -5.21 -8.38 1.86
C GLU A 168 -4.64 -9.33 0.81
N HIS A 169 -5.52 -10.04 0.10
CA HIS A 169 -5.19 -10.90 -1.04
C HIS A 169 -5.61 -10.19 -2.34
N ASN A 170 -4.97 -9.07 -2.64
CA ASN A 170 -5.36 -8.20 -3.75
C ASN A 170 -4.24 -7.96 -4.77
N ILE A 171 -3.18 -8.81 -4.75
CA ILE A 171 -2.10 -8.73 -5.73
C ILE A 171 -2.67 -9.20 -7.06
N ARG A 172 -2.77 -8.27 -8.01
CA ARG A 172 -3.17 -8.61 -9.37
C ARG A 172 -2.02 -9.34 -10.07
N SER A 173 -2.35 -10.39 -10.78
CA SER A 173 -1.47 -11.11 -11.69
C SER A 173 -1.81 -10.73 -13.14
N GLY A 174 -0.86 -10.92 -14.04
CA GLY A 174 -1.03 -10.69 -15.46
C GLY A 174 -0.39 -9.41 -15.99
N PHE A 175 0.16 -9.54 -17.18
CA PHE A 175 0.85 -8.53 -17.94
C PHE A 175 0.25 -8.48 -19.34
N PHE A 176 0.56 -7.46 -20.11
CA PHE A 176 0.35 -7.43 -21.54
C PHE A 176 1.60 -7.96 -22.25
N GLU A 177 1.45 -8.91 -23.13
CA GLU A 177 2.48 -9.17 -24.11
C GLU A 177 2.42 -8.08 -25.20
N HIS A 178 3.48 -7.95 -25.99
CA HIS A 178 3.57 -6.83 -26.93
C HIS A 178 2.47 -6.89 -28.01
N GLU A 179 2.16 -8.10 -28.48
CA GLU A 179 1.10 -8.35 -29.44
C GLU A 179 -0.27 -7.97 -28.90
N ASP A 180 -0.59 -8.35 -27.65
CA ASP A 180 -1.84 -7.98 -26.98
C ASP A 180 -1.98 -6.47 -26.85
N PHE A 181 -0.86 -5.78 -26.57
CA PHE A 181 -0.84 -4.31 -26.50
C PHE A 181 -1.12 -3.68 -27.87
N LEU A 182 -0.50 -4.19 -28.93
CA LEU A 182 -0.73 -3.67 -30.29
C LEU A 182 -2.16 -3.89 -30.75
N ALA A 183 -2.72 -5.08 -30.52
CA ALA A 183 -4.11 -5.39 -30.82
C ALA A 183 -5.07 -4.47 -30.04
N LEU A 184 -4.85 -4.33 -28.74
CA LEU A 184 -5.65 -3.43 -27.89
C LEU A 184 -5.54 -1.98 -28.35
N ARG A 185 -4.32 -1.50 -28.67
CA ARG A 185 -4.10 -0.14 -29.17
C ARG A 185 -4.87 0.10 -30.46
N GLY A 186 -4.84 -0.82 -31.40
CA GLY A 186 -5.61 -0.75 -32.63
C GLY A 186 -7.13 -0.67 -32.44
N ALA A 187 -7.65 -1.33 -31.40
CA ALA A 187 -9.07 -1.27 -31.06
C ALA A 187 -9.47 0.00 -30.25
N LEU A 188 -8.51 0.79 -29.79
CA LEU A 188 -8.77 2.04 -29.08
C LEU A 188 -8.97 3.20 -30.06
N PRO A 189 -9.83 4.19 -29.76
CA PRO A 189 -9.91 5.43 -30.53
C PRO A 189 -8.60 6.22 -30.40
N ASP A 190 -8.26 7.03 -31.43
CA ASP A 190 -6.96 7.75 -31.55
C ASP A 190 -6.52 8.46 -30.27
N TYR A 191 -7.42 9.22 -29.64
CA TYR A 191 -7.13 9.93 -28.38
C TYR A 191 -6.76 8.99 -27.23
N ALA A 192 -7.22 7.75 -27.26
CA ALA A 192 -6.95 6.76 -26.24
C ALA A 192 -5.70 5.93 -26.56
N GLN A 193 -5.34 5.78 -27.84
CA GLN A 193 -4.10 5.12 -28.28
C GLN A 193 -2.87 5.83 -27.73
N VAL A 194 -2.85 7.16 -27.76
CA VAL A 194 -1.76 7.98 -27.21
C VAL A 194 -1.60 7.75 -25.70
N ALA A 195 -2.70 7.81 -24.97
CA ALA A 195 -2.67 7.57 -23.53
C ALA A 195 -2.25 6.14 -23.18
N ALA A 196 -2.67 5.15 -23.96
CA ALA A 196 -2.26 3.76 -23.81
C ALA A 196 -0.78 3.57 -24.09
N SER A 197 -0.25 4.17 -25.16
CA SER A 197 1.16 4.11 -25.54
C SER A 197 2.05 4.75 -24.47
N LEU A 198 1.70 5.95 -24.01
CA LEU A 198 2.42 6.60 -22.91
C LEU A 198 2.47 5.71 -21.65
N ALA A 199 1.34 5.13 -21.26
CA ALA A 199 1.29 4.26 -20.08
C ALA A 199 2.07 2.94 -20.27
N TYR A 200 2.03 2.35 -21.47
CA TYR A 200 2.69 1.09 -21.78
C TYR A 200 4.22 1.23 -21.81
N TYR A 201 4.75 2.23 -22.51
CA TYR A 201 6.19 2.39 -22.67
C TYR A 201 6.88 2.99 -21.44
N SER A 202 6.21 3.91 -20.74
CA SER A 202 6.82 4.61 -19.58
C SER A 202 6.46 4.06 -18.21
N GLY A 203 5.38 3.27 -18.12
CA GLY A 203 4.84 2.85 -16.83
C GLY A 203 4.24 3.97 -15.99
N MET A 204 3.97 5.14 -16.55
CA MET A 204 3.34 6.27 -15.85
C MET A 204 1.99 5.90 -15.27
N ARG A 205 1.62 6.54 -14.17
CA ARG A 205 0.25 6.41 -13.66
C ARG A 205 -0.74 7.05 -14.63
N MET A 206 -1.87 6.40 -14.86
CA MET A 206 -2.89 6.91 -15.80
C MET A 206 -3.33 8.35 -15.48
N GLY A 207 -3.40 8.72 -14.21
CA GLY A 207 -3.71 10.09 -13.81
C GLY A 207 -2.63 11.10 -14.23
N GLU A 208 -1.37 10.70 -14.22
CA GLU A 208 -0.24 11.51 -14.71
C GLU A 208 -0.33 11.63 -16.24
N VAL A 209 -0.52 10.51 -16.94
CA VAL A 209 -0.70 10.48 -18.40
C VAL A 209 -1.83 11.42 -18.85
N CYS A 210 -3.00 11.35 -18.21
CA CYS A 210 -4.13 12.20 -18.57
C CYS A 210 -3.94 13.68 -18.21
N SER A 211 -2.89 14.05 -17.46
CA SER A 211 -2.57 15.44 -17.12
C SER A 211 -1.43 16.05 -17.90
N LEU A 212 -0.84 15.30 -18.83
CA LEU A 212 0.25 15.77 -19.65
C LEU A 212 -0.17 16.90 -20.60
N GLN A 213 0.72 17.86 -20.75
CA GLN A 213 0.58 19.00 -21.67
C GLN A 213 1.69 19.00 -22.71
N TRP A 214 1.40 19.53 -23.88
CA TRP A 214 2.36 19.63 -24.98
C TRP A 214 3.63 20.40 -24.59
N ARG A 215 3.51 21.44 -23.77
CA ARG A 215 4.65 22.24 -23.28
C ARG A 215 5.68 21.45 -22.46
N GLN A 216 5.33 20.23 -22.01
CA GLN A 216 6.22 19.37 -21.26
C GLN A 216 7.12 18.53 -22.18
N ILE A 217 6.89 18.55 -23.50
CA ILE A 217 7.72 17.85 -24.49
C ILE A 217 8.71 18.82 -25.10
N ASN A 218 9.98 18.48 -25.01
CA ASN A 218 11.04 19.04 -25.84
C ASN A 218 11.25 18.10 -27.04
N TRP A 219 10.76 18.50 -28.19
CA TRP A 219 10.81 17.69 -29.40
C TRP A 219 12.23 17.56 -29.96
N THR A 220 13.06 18.61 -29.83
CA THR A 220 14.46 18.63 -30.30
C THR A 220 15.30 17.61 -29.54
N GLU A 221 15.11 17.51 -28.23
CA GLU A 221 15.83 16.57 -27.39
C GLU A 221 15.12 15.20 -27.26
N GLY A 222 13.90 15.07 -27.76
CA GLY A 222 13.08 13.87 -27.55
C GLY A 222 12.77 13.58 -26.08
N LYS A 223 12.53 14.61 -25.28
CA LYS A 223 12.33 14.47 -23.83
C LYS A 223 10.96 14.96 -23.37
N LEU A 224 10.38 14.25 -22.42
CA LEU A 224 9.18 14.65 -21.69
C LEU A 224 9.54 14.96 -20.23
N TYR A 225 9.29 16.18 -19.80
CA TYR A 225 9.59 16.67 -18.46
C TYR A 225 8.36 16.63 -17.57
N LEU A 226 8.45 15.95 -16.45
CA LEU A 226 7.42 15.91 -15.42
C LEU A 226 7.90 16.71 -14.23
N GLN A 227 7.21 17.79 -13.90
CA GLN A 227 7.47 18.59 -12.71
C GLN A 227 6.96 17.86 -11.45
N ALA A 228 7.47 18.25 -10.28
CA ALA A 228 7.07 17.64 -9.01
C ALA A 228 5.55 17.69 -8.79
N GLN A 229 4.92 18.82 -9.11
CA GLN A 229 3.47 19.03 -8.98
C GLN A 229 2.62 18.15 -9.90
N ASP A 230 3.18 17.68 -11.02
CA ASP A 230 2.48 16.85 -12.00
C ASP A 230 2.43 15.39 -11.55
N THR A 231 3.25 15.02 -10.57
CA THR A 231 3.39 13.64 -10.13
C THR A 231 2.71 13.41 -8.77
N LYS A 232 2.11 12.23 -8.61
CA LYS A 232 1.51 11.83 -7.32
C LYS A 232 2.53 11.79 -6.17
N THR A 233 3.79 11.63 -6.50
CA THR A 233 4.89 11.44 -5.53
C THR A 233 5.66 12.71 -5.25
N ASN A 234 5.29 13.84 -5.85
CA ASN A 234 6.01 15.12 -5.78
C ASN A 234 7.51 14.99 -6.11
N THR A 235 7.83 14.17 -7.11
CA THR A 235 9.21 13.96 -7.55
C THR A 235 9.28 14.23 -9.06
N PRO A 236 10.10 15.19 -9.52
CA PRO A 236 10.28 15.45 -10.94
C PRO A 236 10.98 14.27 -11.60
N ARG A 237 10.74 14.08 -12.89
CA ARG A 237 11.44 13.07 -13.71
C ARG A 237 11.42 13.42 -15.17
N VAL A 238 12.37 12.88 -15.89
CA VAL A 238 12.48 13.01 -17.35
C VAL A 238 12.26 11.64 -17.97
N LEU A 239 11.52 11.61 -19.06
CA LEU A 239 11.31 10.42 -19.89
C LEU A 239 11.84 10.72 -21.29
N TYR A 240 12.59 9.78 -21.85
CA TYR A 240 13.03 9.85 -23.25
C TYR A 240 11.94 9.27 -24.16
N LEU A 241 11.59 10.03 -25.17
CA LEU A 241 10.62 9.65 -26.20
C LEU A 241 11.38 9.04 -27.37
N THR A 242 11.31 7.74 -27.52
CA THR A 242 12.03 7.00 -28.56
C THR A 242 11.11 6.05 -29.31
N GLY A 243 11.53 5.61 -30.47
CA GLY A 243 10.88 4.56 -31.26
C GLY A 243 9.40 4.83 -31.54
N ASP A 244 8.56 3.82 -31.24
CA ASP A 244 7.13 3.87 -31.53
C ASP A 244 6.39 4.93 -30.70
N LEU A 245 6.81 5.15 -29.45
CA LEU A 245 6.20 6.18 -28.60
C LEU A 245 6.38 7.59 -29.20
N TYR A 246 7.58 7.90 -29.70
CA TYR A 246 7.83 9.18 -30.35
C TYR A 246 6.95 9.35 -31.59
N ARG A 247 6.88 8.32 -32.45
CA ARG A 247 6.06 8.35 -33.69
C ARG A 247 4.58 8.57 -33.36
N VAL A 248 4.03 7.85 -32.41
CA VAL A 248 2.62 7.97 -31.99
C VAL A 248 2.33 9.39 -31.48
N LEU A 249 3.21 9.94 -30.65
CA LEU A 249 3.05 11.30 -30.11
C LEU A 249 3.16 12.36 -31.21
N HIS A 250 4.13 12.23 -32.11
CA HIS A 250 4.33 13.17 -33.22
C HIS A 250 3.13 13.18 -34.18
N THR A 251 2.67 12.00 -34.60
CA THR A 251 1.48 11.87 -35.46
C THR A 251 0.25 12.47 -34.80
N TRP A 252 0.07 12.24 -33.48
CA TRP A 252 -1.05 12.81 -32.72
C TRP A 252 -0.92 14.34 -32.62
N LYS A 253 0.28 14.85 -32.37
CA LYS A 253 0.55 16.30 -32.29
C LYS A 253 0.15 16.98 -33.60
N SER A 254 0.60 16.46 -34.75
CA SER A 254 0.28 17.02 -36.07
C SER A 254 -1.24 17.09 -36.31
N ARG A 255 -1.98 16.06 -35.90
CA ARG A 255 -3.46 16.08 -35.96
C ARG A 255 -4.09 17.10 -35.00
N CYS A 256 -3.55 17.25 -33.81
CA CYS A 256 -4.04 18.20 -32.83
C CYS A 256 -3.81 19.63 -33.24
N ASP A 257 -2.67 19.94 -33.85
CA ASP A 257 -2.35 21.29 -34.32
C ASP A 257 -3.30 21.78 -35.40
N VAL A 258 -3.84 20.87 -36.22
CA VAL A 258 -4.85 21.20 -37.23
C VAL A 258 -6.24 21.32 -36.62
N LYS A 259 -6.67 20.34 -35.74
CA LYS A 259 -8.05 20.24 -35.29
C LYS A 259 -8.34 20.98 -33.99
N TRP A 260 -7.34 21.11 -33.10
CA TRP A 260 -7.49 21.70 -31.75
C TRP A 260 -6.21 22.48 -31.36
N PRO A 261 -5.79 23.50 -32.13
CA PRO A 261 -4.51 24.19 -31.93
C PRO A 261 -4.37 24.83 -30.54
N ALA A 262 -5.48 25.26 -29.93
CA ALA A 262 -5.49 25.87 -28.59
C ALA A 262 -5.50 24.83 -27.44
N CYS A 263 -5.58 23.52 -27.74
CA CYS A 263 -5.65 22.51 -26.69
C CYS A 263 -4.26 22.25 -26.06
N PRO A 264 -4.04 22.54 -24.77
CA PRO A 264 -2.76 22.34 -24.15
C PRO A 264 -2.46 20.87 -23.81
N TRP A 265 -3.50 20.01 -23.81
CA TRP A 265 -3.41 18.64 -23.30
C TRP A 265 -2.96 17.66 -24.40
N ILE A 266 -2.06 16.74 -24.03
CA ILE A 266 -1.68 15.61 -24.92
C ILE A 266 -2.85 14.63 -25.03
N CYS A 267 -3.43 14.27 -23.90
CA CYS A 267 -4.55 13.32 -23.85
C CYS A 267 -5.87 14.07 -23.70
N HIS A 268 -6.55 14.24 -24.80
CA HIS A 268 -7.85 14.93 -24.85
C HIS A 268 -8.84 14.28 -25.83
N ARG A 269 -10.12 14.53 -25.63
CA ARG A 269 -11.19 14.15 -26.57
C ARG A 269 -11.87 15.44 -27.03
N GLY A 270 -11.73 15.79 -28.30
CA GLY A 270 -12.32 17.01 -28.86
C GLY A 270 -11.86 18.29 -28.16
N GLY A 271 -10.57 18.42 -27.80
CA GLY A 271 -10.02 19.57 -27.07
C GLY A 271 -10.22 19.51 -25.52
N ILE A 272 -11.10 18.64 -25.03
CA ILE A 272 -11.36 18.50 -23.60
C ILE A 272 -10.44 17.45 -22.98
N ARG A 273 -9.74 17.80 -21.90
CA ARG A 273 -8.83 16.92 -21.19
C ARG A 273 -9.47 15.57 -20.86
N LEU A 274 -8.76 14.51 -21.15
CA LEU A 274 -9.17 13.15 -20.82
C LEU A 274 -9.04 12.91 -19.30
N GLN A 275 -10.14 12.54 -18.65
CA GLN A 275 -10.12 12.22 -17.21
C GLN A 275 -9.98 10.72 -16.95
N SER A 276 -10.46 9.88 -17.85
CA SER A 276 -10.46 8.42 -17.68
C SER A 276 -10.61 7.72 -19.03
N LEU A 277 -9.89 6.62 -19.16
CA LEU A 277 -10.02 5.68 -20.29
C LEU A 277 -11.07 4.59 -20.08
N LYS A 278 -11.73 4.54 -18.92
CA LYS A 278 -12.48 3.37 -18.46
C LYS A 278 -13.48 2.82 -19.48
N HIS A 279 -14.21 3.68 -20.18
CA HIS A 279 -15.24 3.24 -21.14
C HIS A 279 -14.59 2.71 -22.43
N SER A 280 -13.75 3.51 -23.09
CA SER A 280 -13.05 3.13 -24.32
C SER A 280 -12.18 1.89 -24.09
N TRP A 281 -11.52 1.82 -22.94
CA TRP A 281 -10.73 0.67 -22.50
C TRP A 281 -11.54 -0.61 -22.48
N ARG A 282 -12.68 -0.60 -21.78
CA ARG A 282 -13.52 -1.81 -21.65
C ARG A 282 -14.02 -2.29 -23.00
N LYS A 283 -14.47 -1.37 -23.86
CA LYS A 283 -14.91 -1.68 -25.22
C LYS A 283 -13.80 -2.32 -26.05
N ALA A 284 -12.61 -1.73 -26.02
CA ALA A 284 -11.44 -2.25 -26.73
C ALA A 284 -11.00 -3.61 -26.17
N CYS A 285 -10.92 -3.77 -24.85
CA CYS A 285 -10.58 -5.07 -24.25
C CYS A 285 -11.59 -6.17 -24.57
N GLN A 286 -12.87 -5.85 -24.68
CA GLN A 286 -13.88 -6.82 -25.11
C GLN A 286 -13.69 -7.22 -26.57
N ALA A 287 -13.38 -6.25 -27.44
CA ALA A 287 -13.14 -6.50 -28.87
C ALA A 287 -11.94 -7.42 -29.12
N VAL A 288 -10.88 -7.31 -28.29
CA VAL A 288 -9.67 -8.15 -28.44
C VAL A 288 -9.63 -9.33 -27.45
N GLY A 289 -10.72 -9.63 -26.77
CA GLY A 289 -10.84 -10.82 -25.91
C GLY A 289 -10.07 -10.79 -24.57
N VAL A 290 -9.52 -9.63 -24.16
CA VAL A 290 -8.71 -9.52 -22.92
C VAL A 290 -9.50 -9.05 -21.70
N GLY A 291 -10.85 -9.04 -21.80
CA GLY A 291 -11.73 -8.74 -20.68
C GLY A 291 -13.19 -8.72 -21.04
N GLN A 292 -14.04 -8.95 -20.03
CA GLN A 292 -15.49 -9.04 -20.18
C GLN A 292 -16.25 -8.53 -18.96
N MET A 293 -17.54 -8.25 -19.13
CA MET A 293 -18.46 -7.95 -18.03
C MET A 293 -19.11 -9.25 -17.54
N VAL A 294 -18.84 -9.64 -16.30
CA VAL A 294 -19.39 -10.85 -15.68
C VAL A 294 -20.39 -10.48 -14.60
N LYS A 295 -21.50 -11.22 -14.49
CA LYS A 295 -22.46 -11.04 -13.40
C LYS A 295 -21.86 -11.63 -12.11
N ASP A 296 -21.65 -10.79 -11.13
CA ASP A 296 -21.18 -11.20 -9.79
C ASP A 296 -22.41 -11.70 -9.01
N ALA A 297 -22.46 -13.01 -8.74
CA ALA A 297 -23.59 -13.63 -8.04
C ALA A 297 -23.76 -13.08 -6.62
N THR A 298 -22.66 -12.70 -5.96
CA THR A 298 -22.69 -12.17 -4.58
C THR A 298 -23.14 -10.72 -4.51
N LYS A 299 -22.89 -9.94 -5.56
CA LYS A 299 -23.20 -8.48 -5.60
C LYS A 299 -24.41 -8.14 -6.46
N GLY A 300 -25.01 -9.11 -7.14
CA GLY A 300 -26.17 -8.91 -8.01
C GLY A 300 -25.96 -7.95 -9.19
N ARG A 301 -24.72 -7.55 -9.49
CA ARG A 301 -24.36 -6.56 -10.53
C ARG A 301 -23.26 -7.07 -11.44
N LYS A 302 -23.21 -6.54 -12.68
CA LYS A 302 -22.09 -6.81 -13.60
C LYS A 302 -20.80 -6.16 -13.10
N VAL A 303 -19.73 -6.94 -13.00
CA VAL A 303 -18.37 -6.49 -12.65
C VAL A 303 -17.42 -6.74 -13.82
N TRP A 304 -16.41 -5.91 -13.93
CA TRP A 304 -15.37 -6.06 -14.94
C TRP A 304 -14.38 -7.15 -14.53
N GLN A 305 -14.21 -8.16 -15.34
CA GLN A 305 -13.18 -9.17 -15.24
C GLN A 305 -12.25 -9.05 -16.45
N GLY A 306 -10.98 -8.74 -16.25
CA GLY A 306 -9.99 -8.55 -17.32
C GLY A 306 -8.96 -7.49 -17.00
N LYS A 307 -8.18 -7.14 -18.03
CA LYS A 307 -7.09 -6.15 -17.94
C LYS A 307 -7.64 -4.76 -17.64
N ILE A 308 -6.85 -3.96 -16.93
CA ILE A 308 -7.14 -2.56 -16.62
C ILE A 308 -5.96 -1.67 -17.06
N PRO A 309 -6.15 -0.36 -17.29
CA PRO A 309 -5.07 0.53 -17.71
C PRO A 309 -3.86 0.54 -16.78
N HIS A 310 -4.06 0.24 -15.49
CA HIS A 310 -2.96 0.19 -14.52
C HIS A 310 -2.04 -1.04 -14.70
N ASP A 311 -2.51 -2.06 -15.41
CA ASP A 311 -1.69 -3.25 -15.71
C ASP A 311 -0.55 -2.91 -16.68
N PHE A 312 -0.67 -1.83 -17.48
CA PHE A 312 0.43 -1.30 -18.29
C PHE A 312 1.64 -0.87 -17.44
N ARG A 313 1.40 -0.31 -16.26
CA ARG A 313 2.50 0.05 -15.36
C ARG A 313 3.30 -1.18 -14.90
N ARG A 314 2.62 -2.30 -14.69
CA ARG A 314 3.26 -3.58 -14.35
C ARG A 314 4.04 -4.12 -15.55
N THR A 315 3.42 -4.09 -16.72
CA THR A 315 4.04 -4.49 -17.97
C THR A 315 5.30 -3.68 -18.26
N ALA A 316 5.24 -2.35 -18.14
CA ALA A 316 6.38 -1.48 -18.36
C ALA A 316 7.54 -1.79 -17.41
N VAL A 317 7.27 -2.00 -16.12
CA VAL A 317 8.30 -2.37 -15.14
C VAL A 317 8.95 -3.70 -15.52
N ARG A 318 8.14 -4.74 -15.80
CA ARG A 318 8.62 -6.03 -16.26
C ARG A 318 9.48 -5.91 -17.52
N ASN A 319 9.00 -5.17 -18.51
CA ASN A 319 9.68 -5.02 -19.79
C ASN A 319 11.02 -4.27 -19.64
N MET A 320 11.09 -3.24 -18.77
CA MET A 320 12.36 -2.57 -18.45
C MET A 320 13.37 -3.54 -17.82
N VAL A 321 12.93 -4.36 -16.85
CA VAL A 321 13.82 -5.35 -16.22
C VAL A 321 14.28 -6.40 -17.23
N ARG A 322 13.38 -6.94 -18.07
CA ARG A 322 13.73 -7.88 -19.15
C ARG A 322 14.68 -7.28 -20.18
N ALA A 323 14.57 -5.98 -20.43
CA ALA A 323 15.51 -5.25 -21.30
C ALA A 323 16.86 -4.94 -20.62
N GLY A 324 17.13 -5.46 -19.43
CA GLY A 324 18.38 -5.23 -18.71
C GLY A 324 18.50 -3.85 -18.06
N VAL A 325 17.43 -3.06 -18.00
CA VAL A 325 17.45 -1.76 -17.34
C VAL A 325 17.63 -1.94 -15.84
N PRO A 326 18.66 -1.34 -15.21
CA PRO A 326 18.89 -1.46 -13.78
C PRO A 326 17.66 -1.03 -12.98
N GLU A 327 17.32 -1.76 -11.90
CA GLU A 327 16.10 -1.52 -11.13
C GLU A 327 15.96 -0.07 -10.63
N LYS A 328 17.05 0.56 -10.17
CA LYS A 328 17.03 1.98 -9.78
C LYS A 328 16.60 2.90 -10.91
N VAL A 329 17.04 2.62 -12.14
CA VAL A 329 16.66 3.39 -13.34
C VAL A 329 15.20 3.12 -13.70
N ALA A 330 14.77 1.85 -13.69
CA ALA A 330 13.37 1.47 -13.92
C ALA A 330 12.42 2.10 -12.87
N MET A 331 12.84 2.18 -11.61
CA MET A 331 12.12 2.90 -10.56
C MET A 331 12.04 4.40 -10.84
N ALA A 332 13.11 5.02 -11.31
CA ALA A 332 13.14 6.44 -11.67
C ALA A 332 12.19 6.73 -12.84
N ILE A 333 12.24 5.93 -13.92
CA ILE A 333 11.37 6.06 -15.09
C ILE A 333 9.90 5.89 -14.69
N SER A 334 9.58 4.82 -13.97
CA SER A 334 8.21 4.52 -13.58
C SER A 334 7.71 5.39 -12.40
N GLY A 335 8.59 6.05 -11.65
CA GLY A 335 8.27 6.88 -10.47
C GLY A 335 7.83 6.06 -9.26
N HIS A 336 8.53 4.94 -8.97
CA HIS A 336 8.41 4.20 -7.73
C HIS A 336 9.39 4.73 -6.69
N LYS A 337 8.90 5.06 -5.48
CA LYS A 337 9.74 5.60 -4.39
C LYS A 337 10.40 4.53 -3.54
N THR A 338 9.76 3.38 -3.41
CA THR A 338 10.24 2.30 -2.52
C THR A 338 10.36 0.99 -3.27
N ARG A 339 11.38 0.21 -2.93
CA ARG A 339 11.60 -1.11 -3.50
C ARG A 339 10.39 -2.03 -3.26
N SER A 340 9.85 -2.05 -2.06
CA SER A 340 8.69 -2.89 -1.71
C SER A 340 7.43 -2.60 -2.55
N VAL A 341 7.28 -1.38 -3.09
CA VAL A 341 6.22 -1.07 -4.05
C VAL A 341 6.61 -1.49 -5.46
N PHE A 342 7.88 -1.36 -5.84
CA PHE A 342 8.40 -1.80 -7.13
C PHE A 342 8.31 -3.32 -7.28
N ASP A 343 8.68 -4.09 -6.27
CA ASP A 343 8.66 -5.56 -6.26
C ASP A 343 7.26 -6.15 -6.50
N ARG A 344 6.20 -5.42 -6.15
CA ARG A 344 4.82 -5.80 -6.50
C ARG A 344 4.57 -5.82 -8.02
N TYR A 345 5.40 -5.15 -8.78
CA TYR A 345 5.32 -5.04 -10.23
C TYR A 345 6.43 -5.85 -10.93
N ASN A 346 7.56 -6.05 -10.28
CA ASN A 346 8.67 -6.86 -10.74
C ASN A 346 8.49 -8.32 -10.30
N ILE A 347 7.55 -9.01 -10.97
CA ILE A 347 7.26 -10.42 -10.70
C ILE A 347 8.05 -11.25 -11.71
N VAL A 348 9.01 -12.03 -11.22
CA VAL A 348 9.78 -12.98 -12.01
C VAL A 348 8.89 -14.16 -12.38
N ASN A 349 8.92 -14.56 -13.63
CA ASN A 349 8.23 -15.75 -14.13
C ASN A 349 9.25 -16.74 -14.74
N GLU A 350 8.77 -17.93 -15.14
CA GLU A 350 9.61 -18.99 -15.71
C GLU A 350 10.41 -18.53 -16.95
N LYS A 351 9.80 -17.72 -17.84
CA LYS A 351 10.49 -17.16 -19.01
C LYS A 351 11.63 -16.23 -18.63
N ASP A 352 11.51 -15.49 -17.54
CA ASP A 352 12.58 -14.61 -17.05
C ASP A 352 13.75 -15.42 -16.52
N LEU A 353 13.49 -16.57 -15.86
CA LEU A 353 14.52 -17.50 -15.40
C LEU A 353 15.21 -18.21 -16.57
N GLU A 354 14.46 -18.62 -17.58
CA GLU A 354 15.01 -19.20 -18.81
C GLU A 354 15.92 -18.21 -19.55
N GLN A 355 15.49 -16.95 -19.68
CA GLN A 355 16.30 -15.91 -20.29
C GLN A 355 17.58 -15.63 -19.50
N ALA A 356 17.48 -15.60 -18.18
CA ALA A 356 18.64 -15.44 -17.30
C ALA A 356 19.63 -16.60 -17.45
N ALA A 357 19.15 -17.84 -17.53
CA ALA A 357 19.96 -19.02 -17.74
C ALA A 357 20.71 -18.95 -19.09
N ARG A 358 20.02 -18.58 -20.17
CA ARG A 358 20.63 -18.38 -21.51
C ARG A 358 21.70 -17.29 -21.49
N SER A 359 21.42 -16.16 -20.84
CA SER A 359 22.39 -15.06 -20.73
C SER A 359 23.61 -15.45 -19.92
N LEU A 360 23.44 -16.27 -18.89
CA LEU A 360 24.53 -16.80 -18.07
C LEU A 360 25.39 -17.80 -18.86
N SER A 361 24.77 -18.69 -19.64
CA SER A 361 25.48 -19.60 -20.54
C SER A 361 26.33 -18.84 -21.55
N ALA A 362 25.74 -17.84 -22.23
CA ALA A 362 26.46 -17.02 -23.19
C ALA A 362 27.64 -16.25 -22.54
N TYR A 363 27.47 -15.75 -21.32
CA TYR A 363 28.56 -15.13 -20.58
C TYR A 363 29.73 -16.09 -20.33
N PHE A 364 29.44 -17.31 -19.86
CA PHE A 364 30.49 -18.29 -19.62
C PHE A 364 31.16 -18.77 -20.90
N GLU A 365 30.41 -18.94 -21.99
CA GLU A 365 30.98 -19.23 -23.31
C GLU A 365 31.96 -18.14 -23.76
N GLN A 366 31.59 -16.85 -23.62
CA GLN A 366 32.50 -15.74 -23.92
C GLN A 366 33.76 -15.75 -23.05
N GLN A 367 33.64 -16.04 -21.76
CA GLN A 367 34.79 -16.16 -20.86
C GLN A 367 35.71 -17.30 -21.27
N THR A 368 35.12 -18.43 -21.67
CA THR A 368 35.92 -19.61 -22.13
C THR A 368 36.67 -19.29 -23.42
N VAL A 369 36.02 -18.63 -24.37
CA VAL A 369 36.70 -18.19 -25.61
C VAL A 369 37.79 -17.16 -25.32
N THR A 370 37.59 -16.22 -24.44
CA THR A 370 38.56 -15.22 -24.05
C THR A 370 39.80 -15.91 -23.40
N LEU A 371 39.59 -16.88 -22.51
CA LEU A 371 40.68 -17.65 -21.87
C LEU A 371 41.44 -18.47 -22.90
N ALA A 372 40.74 -19.11 -23.84
CA ALA A 372 41.38 -19.91 -24.89
C ALA A 372 42.24 -19.01 -25.79
N VAL A 373 41.79 -17.85 -26.19
CA VAL A 373 42.54 -16.87 -26.99
C VAL A 373 43.76 -16.36 -26.22
N THR A 374 43.61 -16.01 -24.95
CA THR A 374 44.72 -15.55 -24.11
C THR A 374 45.78 -16.62 -23.92
N LEU A 375 45.39 -17.87 -23.73
CA LEU A 375 46.31 -19.01 -23.63
C LEU A 375 47.03 -19.28 -24.95
N ALA A 376 46.36 -19.15 -26.10
CA ALA A 376 47.00 -19.29 -27.43
C ALA A 376 48.00 -18.16 -27.68
N GLU A 377 47.70 -16.92 -27.30
CA GLU A 377 48.63 -15.79 -27.38
C GLU A 377 49.86 -15.98 -26.49
N LEU A 378 49.69 -16.51 -25.30
CA LEU A 378 50.82 -16.86 -24.39
C LEU A 378 51.72 -18.00 -24.95
N ARG A 379 51.15 -18.87 -25.79
CA ARG A 379 51.90 -19.96 -26.50
C ARG A 379 52.53 -19.52 -27.79
N GLY A 380 52.34 -18.29 -28.20
CA GLY A 380 52.91 -17.77 -29.46
C GLY A 380 52.17 -18.25 -30.74
N GLU A 381 50.96 -18.77 -30.59
CA GLU A 381 50.16 -19.25 -31.72
C GLU A 381 49.41 -18.10 -32.38
N SER A 382 49.36 -18.07 -33.76
CA SER A 382 48.69 -16.99 -34.48
C SER A 382 47.16 -17.05 -34.33
N LYS A 383 46.49 -15.91 -34.24
CA LYS A 383 45.03 -15.78 -34.07
C LYS A 383 44.16 -16.48 -35.15
N SER A 384 44.77 -16.92 -36.26
CA SER A 384 44.05 -17.61 -37.35
C SER A 384 43.87 -19.13 -37.15
N ALA A 385 44.47 -19.72 -36.09
CA ALA A 385 44.51 -21.17 -35.90
C ALA A 385 43.46 -21.70 -34.90
N VAL A 386 42.72 -20.80 -34.19
CA VAL A 386 41.70 -21.24 -33.23
C VAL A 386 40.40 -21.56 -33.94
N SER A 387 40.29 -22.74 -34.48
CA SER A 387 39.09 -23.24 -35.10
C SER A 387 38.08 -23.76 -34.06
N ARG A 388 36.80 -23.81 -34.42
CA ARG A 388 35.69 -24.31 -33.57
C ARG A 388 35.97 -25.73 -32.98
N LYS A 389 36.76 -26.54 -33.68
CA LYS A 389 37.19 -27.89 -33.27
C LYS A 389 38.13 -27.89 -32.04
N GLU A 390 38.97 -26.85 -31.91
CA GLU A 390 39.89 -26.73 -30.80
C GLU A 390 39.22 -26.22 -29.52
N ILE A 391 38.11 -25.54 -29.65
CA ILE A 391 37.26 -25.13 -28.53
C ILE A 391 36.54 -26.36 -27.95
N GLU A 392 36.11 -27.31 -28.77
CA GLU A 392 35.54 -28.58 -28.32
C GLU A 392 36.62 -29.47 -27.61
N SER A 393 37.86 -29.52 -28.12
CA SER A 393 38.93 -30.22 -27.45
C SER A 393 39.37 -29.56 -26.15
N SER A 394 39.24 -28.22 -26.03
CA SER A 394 39.50 -27.51 -24.78
C SER A 394 38.42 -27.78 -23.70
N ALA A 395 37.20 -28.05 -24.13
CA ALA A 395 36.14 -28.51 -23.23
C ALA A 395 36.41 -29.90 -22.67
N GLU A 396 36.94 -30.82 -23.50
CA GLU A 396 37.40 -32.13 -23.04
C GLU A 396 38.60 -32.03 -22.06
N PHE A 397 39.50 -31.05 -22.25
CA PHE A 397 40.62 -30.79 -21.33
C PHE A 397 40.15 -30.27 -19.97
N VAL A 398 39.05 -29.51 -19.92
CA VAL A 398 38.43 -29.06 -18.66
C VAL A 398 37.72 -30.24 -17.96
N GLU A 399 37.21 -31.22 -18.69
CA GLU A 399 36.71 -32.47 -18.11
C GLU A 399 37.81 -33.36 -17.58
N LEU A 400 38.94 -33.46 -18.26
CA LEU A 400 40.12 -34.16 -17.77
C LEU A 400 40.77 -33.49 -16.56
N ALA A 401 40.72 -32.15 -16.43
CA ALA A 401 41.17 -31.44 -15.25
C ALA A 401 40.24 -31.65 -14.05
N ARG A 402 38.99 -32.04 -14.25
CA ARG A 402 38.07 -32.47 -13.18
C ARG A 402 38.41 -33.83 -12.58
N GLY A 403 39.21 -34.62 -13.24
CA GLY A 403 39.72 -35.91 -12.74
C GLY A 403 40.92 -35.81 -11.79
N ILE A 404 41.47 -34.61 -11.60
CA ILE A 404 42.45 -34.36 -10.55
C ILE A 404 41.66 -33.94 -9.31
N GLU A 405 41.22 -34.88 -8.51
CA GLU A 405 40.73 -34.61 -7.17
C GLU A 405 41.80 -33.74 -6.46
N PRO A 406 41.46 -32.59 -5.93
CA PRO A 406 42.37 -31.87 -5.06
C PRO A 406 42.71 -32.81 -3.92
N PRO A 407 43.99 -32.94 -3.52
CA PRO A 407 44.38 -33.83 -2.44
C PRO A 407 43.48 -33.49 -1.25
N THR A 408 42.73 -34.48 -0.78
CA THR A 408 41.88 -34.39 0.40
C THR A 408 42.78 -34.15 1.60
N CYS A 409 43.24 -32.94 1.75
CA CYS A 409 43.96 -32.48 2.90
C CYS A 409 42.94 -32.17 4.00
N GLY A 410 42.72 -33.16 4.87
CA GLY A 410 42.48 -32.99 6.30
C GLY A 410 41.37 -32.05 6.79
N LEU A 411 40.41 -31.57 5.96
CA LEU A 411 39.39 -30.62 6.37
C LEU A 411 37.99 -31.22 6.61
N GLN A 412 37.89 -32.57 6.58
CA GLN A 412 36.60 -33.25 6.81
C GLN A 412 36.15 -33.31 8.27
N ASN A 413 36.90 -32.77 9.24
CA ASN A 413 36.53 -32.91 10.66
C ASN A 413 36.36 -31.59 11.42
N ARG A 414 36.06 -30.47 10.77
CA ARG A 414 35.76 -29.19 11.49
C ARG A 414 34.63 -28.36 10.91
N CYS A 415 33.65 -28.96 10.29
CA CYS A 415 32.33 -28.33 10.10
C CYS A 415 31.30 -29.20 10.81
N SER A 416 31.38 -29.26 12.14
CA SER A 416 30.23 -29.62 12.95
C SER A 416 29.14 -28.54 12.69
N ALA A 417 27.99 -29.02 12.27
CA ALA A 417 26.79 -28.24 12.13
C ALA A 417 26.60 -27.34 13.34
N ILE A 418 26.45 -26.05 13.10
CA ILE A 418 25.92 -25.13 14.12
C ILE A 418 24.46 -25.52 14.26
N GLU A 419 24.16 -26.36 15.24
CA GLU A 419 22.81 -26.56 15.74
C GLU A 419 22.27 -25.21 16.21
N LEU A 420 21.31 -24.69 15.51
CA LEU A 420 20.43 -23.63 15.98
C LEU A 420 19.68 -24.19 17.21
N ARG A 421 20.20 -23.92 18.40
CA ARG A 421 19.47 -24.12 19.65
C ARG A 421 18.20 -23.26 19.62
N GLN A 422 17.06 -23.91 19.49
CA GLN A 422 15.78 -23.36 19.90
C GLN A 422 15.77 -23.22 21.42
N PRO A 423 15.24 -22.11 21.98
CA PRO A 423 15.09 -21.97 23.42
C PRO A 423 14.03 -22.95 23.93
N GLY A 424 14.38 -23.64 25.01
CA GLY A 424 13.73 -24.79 25.60
C GLY A 424 12.24 -24.65 25.89
N CYS A 425 11.52 -25.66 25.51
CA CYS A 425 10.29 -26.05 26.15
C CYS A 425 10.65 -26.82 27.43
N LEU A 426 10.32 -26.24 28.55
CA LEU A 426 10.31 -26.91 29.85
C LEU A 426 9.34 -28.10 29.81
N GLY A 427 9.88 -29.29 30.00
CA GLY A 427 9.13 -30.53 30.09
C GLY A 427 8.23 -30.52 31.32
N LEU A 428 6.94 -30.73 31.09
CA LEU A 428 6.04 -31.24 32.10
C LEU A 428 6.03 -32.76 31.98
N GLN A 429 6.65 -33.40 32.98
CA GLN A 429 6.51 -34.83 33.25
C GLN A 429 5.04 -35.14 33.58
N THR A 430 4.44 -35.97 32.75
CA THR A 430 3.17 -36.64 33.09
C THR A 430 3.50 -37.81 34.01
N ASN A 431 3.19 -37.67 35.31
CA ASN A 431 2.95 -38.81 36.16
C ASN A 431 1.56 -39.38 35.84
N ARG A 432 1.52 -40.55 35.26
CA ARG A 432 0.44 -41.50 35.44
C ARG A 432 0.74 -42.24 36.77
N ASP A 433 -0.20 -42.18 37.65
CA ASP A 433 -0.71 -43.39 38.37
C ASP A 433 -1.75 -42.99 39.43
N SER A 434 -2.83 -43.75 39.35
CA SER A 434 -3.70 -44.25 40.45
C SER A 434 -4.95 -43.48 40.81
N LEU A 435 -6.06 -44.11 40.45
CA LEU A 435 -7.21 -44.50 41.32
C LEU A 435 -8.14 -43.36 41.83
N GLU A 436 -9.28 -43.33 41.44
CA GLU A 436 -10.62 -43.90 41.60
C GLU A 436 -11.67 -43.10 40.81
#